data_04fe57e33e7d22376fba86a1bb253dc4
#
_entry.id   04fe57e33e7d22376fba86a1bb253dc4
#
_cell.length_a   1.000
_cell.length_b   1.000
_cell.length_c   1.000
_cell.angle_alpha   90.00
_cell.angle_beta   90.00
_cell.angle_gamma   90.00
#
_symmetry.space_group_name_H-M   'P 1'
#
loop_
_entity.id
_entity.type
_entity.pdbx_description
1 polymer ?
#
loop_
_entity_poly.entity_id
_entity_poly.type
_entity_poly.pdbx_seq_one_letter_code
_entity_poly.pdbx_strand_id
1 'polypeptide(L)'
;MVLSPGPVVQIPFLLGSDHVRVTSTDTTLLEHYPADSATAERLWDALYLARAGKTRQPVADLEDAAFRLYLPMARSLAHTVSGGTPMDRITAEQAAELGLAFAVLAWRQRTSGGFRRFARSTIMRQFLTP
;
A
#
# COMPACT_ATOMS: atom_id res chain seq x y z
N MET A 1 -13.25 -7.40 -13.12
CA MET A 1 -12.97 -7.13 -12.97
C MET A 1 -13.00 -6.76 -12.78
N VAL A 2 -12.87 -7.10 -12.42
CA VAL A 2 -12.60 -6.76 -12.04
C VAL A 2 -12.49 -6.33 -11.82
N LEU A 3 -12.33 -6.44 -11.43
CA LEU A 3 -11.91 -5.97 -11.15
C LEU A 3 -11.94 -5.51 -11.34
N SER A 4 -12.03 -5.60 -11.29
CA SER A 4 -11.72 -5.13 -11.30
C SER A 4 -11.78 -4.77 -11.28
N PRO A 5 -11.71 -4.91 -11.24
CA PRO A 5 -11.51 -4.65 -10.98
C PRO A 5 -11.33 -4.45 -10.76
N GLY A 6 -11.00 -4.69 -10.53
CA GLY A 6 -10.47 -4.70 -10.16
C GLY A 6 -10.15 -4.76 -9.88
N PRO A 7 -9.61 -4.90 -9.66
CA PRO A 7 -9.07 -5.18 -9.27
C PRO A 7 -8.76 -5.50 -9.01
N VAL A 8 -8.40 -5.79 -8.91
CA VAL A 8 -7.96 -6.35 -8.71
C VAL A 8 -7.40 -6.60 -8.87
N VAL A 9 -6.98 -6.55 -8.89
CA VAL A 9 -6.29 -6.93 -9.08
C VAL A 9 -5.85 -7.36 -9.55
N GLN A 10 -5.63 -6.97 -10.07
CA GLN A 10 -5.18 -7.64 -10.50
C GLN A 10 -3.95 -7.90 -10.30
N ILE A 11 -3.72 -7.96 -9.60
CA ILE A 11 -2.62 -8.78 -9.37
C ILE A 11 -3.13 -10.13 -9.21
N PRO A 12 -3.63 -10.65 -10.23
CA PRO A 12 -4.29 -11.93 -10.16
C PRO A 12 -3.36 -13.02 -9.74
N PHE A 13 -2.14 -12.95 -10.17
CA PHE A 13 -1.22 -14.02 -9.85
C PHE A 13 -0.83 -14.04 -8.39
N LEU A 14 -0.92 -12.91 -7.73
CA LEU A 14 -0.59 -12.86 -6.33
C LEU A 14 -1.78 -13.12 -5.48
N LEU A 15 -2.91 -12.60 -5.87
CA LEU A 15 -4.08 -12.68 -5.06
C LEU A 15 -4.90 -13.86 -5.37
N GLY A 16 -4.67 -14.41 -6.41
CA GLY A 16 -5.50 -15.49 -6.80
C GLY A 16 -6.91 -15.15 -6.64
N SER A 17 -7.23 -14.65 -6.22
CA SER A 17 -8.21 -14.33 -5.92
C SER A 17 -8.92 -14.02 -5.59
N ASP A 18 -9.05 -13.92 -5.39
CA ASP A 18 -9.61 -13.32 -4.92
C ASP A 18 -10.07 -12.85 -4.49
N HIS A 19 -10.05 -12.80 -4.27
CA HIS A 19 -10.39 -12.13 -3.68
C HIS A 19 -10.71 -11.42 -3.39
N VAL A 20 -10.38 -11.60 -3.50
CA VAL A 20 -10.68 -10.89 -2.88
C VAL A 20 -11.40 -9.95 -2.97
N ARG A 21 -12.21 -9.94 -3.12
CA ARG A 21 -12.91 -9.00 -3.12
C ARG A 21 -13.23 -8.64 -2.03
N VAL A 22 -12.92 -8.11 -1.86
CA VAL A 22 -13.06 -7.64 -0.59
C VAL A 22 -14.15 -6.66 -0.48
N THR A 23 -14.92 -6.75 0.47
CA THR A 23 -15.95 -5.77 0.63
C THR A 23 -15.39 -4.59 1.33
N SER A 24 -15.96 -3.45 1.08
CA SER A 24 -15.48 -2.25 1.68
C SER A 24 -15.68 -2.23 3.18
N THR A 25 -16.60 -3.02 3.67
CA THR A 25 -16.83 -3.02 5.09
C THR A 25 -15.64 -3.50 5.85
N ASP A 26 -14.77 -4.19 5.15
CA ASP A 26 -13.64 -4.76 5.81
C ASP A 26 -12.39 -3.91 5.72
N THR A 27 -12.55 -2.67 5.35
CA THR A 27 -11.40 -1.79 5.25
C THR A 27 -10.62 -1.71 6.54
N THR A 28 -11.34 -1.55 7.65
CA THR A 28 -10.69 -1.49 8.94
C THR A 28 -9.98 -2.79 9.25
N LEU A 29 -10.63 -3.87 8.89
CA LEU A 29 -10.03 -5.16 9.10
C LEU A 29 -8.76 -5.31 8.32
N LEU A 30 -8.78 -4.89 7.08
CA LEU A 30 -7.61 -5.00 6.25
C LEU A 30 -6.42 -4.25 6.83
N GLU A 31 -6.70 -3.16 7.50
CA GLU A 31 -5.63 -2.38 8.07
C GLU A 31 -4.94 -3.09 9.20
N HIS A 32 -5.61 -4.02 9.81
CA HIS A 32 -5.06 -4.71 10.96
C HIS A 32 -4.59 -6.12 10.67
N TYR A 33 -4.73 -6.58 9.50
CA TYR A 33 -4.72 -7.94 9.25
C TYR A 33 -3.53 -8.60 8.95
N PRO A 34 -3.32 -9.58 9.74
CA PRO A 34 -2.20 -10.48 9.50
C PRO A 34 -2.37 -11.23 8.21
N ALA A 35 -3.61 -11.38 7.81
CA ALA A 35 -3.81 -12.07 6.56
C ALA A 35 -3.12 -11.36 5.44
N ASP A 36 -3.09 -10.04 5.54
CA ASP A 36 -2.39 -9.29 4.54
C ASP A 36 -0.91 -9.49 4.62
N SER A 37 -0.43 -9.97 5.74
CA SER A 37 1.00 -10.16 5.92
C SER A 37 1.58 -11.18 4.97
N ALA A 38 0.86 -12.27 4.72
CA ALA A 38 1.38 -13.29 3.80
C ALA A 38 1.51 -12.72 2.40
N THR A 39 0.51 -11.97 1.95
CA THR A 39 0.58 -11.34 0.65
C THR A 39 1.69 -10.31 0.62
N ALA A 40 1.81 -9.52 1.68
CA ALA A 40 2.83 -8.50 1.77
C ALA A 40 4.22 -9.12 1.74
N GLU A 41 4.42 -10.21 2.47
CA GLU A 41 5.73 -10.86 2.47
C GLU A 41 6.12 -11.35 1.09
N ARG A 42 5.18 -11.97 0.40
CA ARG A 42 5.47 -12.45 -0.95
C ARG A 42 5.76 -11.29 -1.89
N LEU A 43 5.03 -10.20 -1.74
CA LEU A 43 5.20 -9.06 -2.60
C LEU A 43 6.55 -8.39 -2.38
N TRP A 44 6.91 -8.16 -1.11
CA TRP A 44 8.20 -7.53 -0.83
C TRP A 44 9.37 -8.42 -1.22
N ASP A 45 9.22 -9.74 -1.04
CA ASP A 45 10.24 -10.68 -1.50
C ASP A 45 10.40 -10.58 -3.01
N ALA A 46 9.30 -10.60 -3.74
CA ALA A 46 9.33 -10.51 -5.19
C ALA A 46 9.94 -9.18 -5.65
N LEU A 47 9.59 -8.10 -4.98
CA LEU A 47 10.10 -6.79 -5.35
C LEU A 47 11.60 -6.69 -5.06
N TYR A 48 12.01 -7.22 -3.93
CA TYR A 48 13.43 -7.24 -3.60
C TYR A 48 14.23 -7.97 -4.68
N LEU A 49 13.73 -9.13 -5.08
CA LEU A 49 14.44 -9.93 -6.10
C LEU A 49 14.40 -9.24 -7.46
N ALA A 50 13.29 -8.63 -7.81
CA ALA A 50 13.18 -7.93 -9.09
C ALA A 50 14.13 -6.74 -9.16
N ARG A 51 14.22 -5.98 -8.07
CA ARG A 51 15.12 -4.83 -8.01
C ARG A 51 16.59 -5.26 -8.09
N ALA A 52 16.87 -6.45 -7.60
CA ALA A 52 18.22 -6.99 -7.67
C ALA A 52 18.53 -7.65 -9.00
N GLY A 53 17.58 -7.65 -9.91
CA GLY A 53 17.79 -8.27 -11.22
C GLY A 53 17.74 -9.77 -11.20
N LYS A 54 17.20 -10.36 -10.13
CA LYS A 54 17.17 -11.81 -9.98
C LYS A 54 15.95 -12.44 -10.62
N THR A 55 14.96 -11.64 -10.95
CA THR A 55 13.77 -12.15 -11.63
C THR A 55 13.42 -11.19 -12.75
N ARG A 56 12.51 -11.63 -13.64
CA ARG A 56 12.11 -10.82 -14.77
C ARG A 56 10.84 -10.03 -14.52
N GLN A 57 10.30 -10.12 -13.32
CA GLN A 57 9.07 -9.39 -13.03
C GLN A 57 9.33 -7.89 -13.11
N PRO A 58 8.42 -7.13 -13.71
CA PRO A 58 8.60 -5.68 -13.82
C PRO A 58 8.56 -5.02 -12.46
N VAL A 59 9.61 -4.28 -12.15
CA VAL A 59 9.71 -3.60 -10.86
C VAL A 59 8.54 -2.63 -10.67
N ALA A 60 8.21 -1.88 -11.72
CA ALA A 60 7.14 -0.90 -11.62
C ALA A 60 5.80 -1.53 -11.26
N ASP A 61 5.52 -2.69 -11.82
CA ASP A 61 4.27 -3.38 -11.52
C ASP A 61 4.23 -3.83 -10.08
N LEU A 62 5.36 -4.31 -9.57
CA LEU A 62 5.42 -4.75 -8.18
C LEU A 62 5.35 -3.57 -7.22
N GLU A 63 5.95 -2.45 -7.58
CA GLU A 63 5.84 -1.24 -6.76
C GLU A 63 4.40 -0.75 -6.72
N ASP A 64 3.72 -0.79 -7.85
CA ASP A 64 2.32 -0.41 -7.90
C ASP A 64 1.47 -1.33 -7.04
N ALA A 65 1.77 -2.62 -7.08
CA ALA A 65 1.05 -3.59 -6.25
C ALA A 65 1.26 -3.30 -4.76
N ALA A 66 2.48 -2.96 -4.38
CA ALA A 66 2.76 -2.62 -3.00
C ALA A 66 2.00 -1.35 -2.60
N PHE A 67 2.02 -0.36 -3.46
CA PHE A 67 1.29 0.87 -3.19
C PHE A 67 -0.19 0.58 -2.95
N ARG A 68 -0.79 -0.21 -3.83
CA ARG A 68 -2.22 -0.52 -3.71
C ARG A 68 -2.53 -1.33 -2.46
N LEU A 69 -1.63 -2.19 -2.06
CA LEU A 69 -1.85 -3.01 -0.89
C LEU A 69 -1.99 -2.16 0.37
N TYR A 70 -1.23 -1.09 0.46
CA TYR A 70 -1.24 -0.24 1.65
C TYR A 70 -2.07 1.04 1.49
N LEU A 71 -2.70 1.20 0.34
CA LEU A 71 -3.48 2.41 0.10
C LEU A 71 -4.61 2.62 1.11
N PRO A 72 -5.31 1.57 1.55
CA PRO A 72 -6.35 1.79 2.57
C PRO A 72 -5.80 2.39 3.86
N MET A 73 -4.59 1.99 4.26
CA MET A 73 -3.97 2.57 5.45
C MET A 73 -3.69 4.06 5.23
N ALA A 74 -3.16 4.41 4.06
CA ALA A 74 -2.85 5.80 3.77
C ALA A 74 -4.12 6.66 3.77
N ARG A 75 -5.19 6.14 3.19
CA ARG A 75 -6.45 6.87 3.15
C ARG A 75 -7.06 7.02 4.53
N SER A 76 -6.90 6.01 5.35
CA SER A 76 -7.38 6.10 6.73
C SER A 76 -6.64 7.18 7.50
N LEU A 77 -5.33 7.28 7.31
CA LEU A 77 -4.56 8.33 7.94
C LEU A 77 -4.99 9.72 7.45
N ALA A 78 -5.25 9.83 6.15
CA ALA A 78 -5.69 11.10 5.60
C ALA A 78 -7.03 11.52 6.18
N HIS A 79 -7.92 10.57 6.34
CA HIS A 79 -9.23 10.84 6.92
C HIS A 79 -9.09 11.33 8.36
N THR A 80 -8.24 10.69 9.12
CA THR A 80 -8.00 11.09 10.51
C THR A 80 -7.43 12.50 10.58
N VAL A 81 -6.46 12.79 9.75
CA VAL A 81 -5.81 14.11 9.77
C VAL A 81 -6.78 15.20 9.33
N SER A 82 -7.53 14.96 8.26
CA SER A 82 -8.45 15.99 7.77
C SER A 82 -9.57 16.27 8.75
N GLY A 83 -9.88 15.33 9.61
CA GLY A 83 -10.90 15.55 10.64
C GLY A 83 -10.41 16.38 11.80
N GLY A 84 -9.10 16.52 11.96
CA GLY A 84 -8.53 17.23 13.09
C GLY A 84 -7.74 18.47 12.75
N THR A 85 -7.68 18.85 11.48
CA THR A 85 -6.89 19.99 11.06
C THR A 85 -7.64 20.79 9.99
N PRO A 86 -7.17 21.99 9.67
CA PRO A 86 -7.78 22.76 8.57
C PRO A 86 -7.53 22.19 7.19
N MET A 87 -6.65 21.19 7.08
CA MET A 87 -6.38 20.59 5.78
C MET A 87 -7.63 19.90 5.26
N ASP A 88 -8.00 20.17 4.03
CA ASP A 88 -9.16 19.51 3.46
C ASP A 88 -8.86 18.07 3.11
N ARG A 89 -9.91 17.31 2.91
CA ARG A 89 -9.78 15.88 2.73
C ARG A 89 -9.00 15.51 1.46
N ILE A 90 -9.24 16.23 0.38
CA ILE A 90 -8.56 15.93 -0.88
C ILE A 90 -7.07 16.17 -0.76
N THR A 91 -6.70 17.28 -0.14
CA THR A 91 -5.29 17.59 0.08
C THR A 91 -4.64 16.54 0.98
N ALA A 92 -5.35 16.13 2.03
CA ALA A 92 -4.82 15.11 2.93
C ALA A 92 -4.64 13.78 2.21
N GLU A 93 -5.58 13.40 1.36
CA GLU A 93 -5.44 12.15 0.62
C GLU A 93 -4.28 12.21 -0.35
N GLN A 94 -4.09 13.33 -1.02
CA GLN A 94 -2.97 13.48 -1.93
C GLN A 94 -1.63 13.41 -1.20
N ALA A 95 -1.56 14.05 -0.04
CA ALA A 95 -0.35 13.99 0.76
C ALA A 95 -0.07 12.57 1.24
N ALA A 96 -1.11 11.86 1.65
CA ALA A 96 -0.95 10.50 2.13
C ALA A 96 -0.48 9.57 1.01
N GLU A 97 -1.06 9.72 -0.17
CA GLU A 97 -0.67 8.90 -1.31
C GLU A 97 0.77 9.18 -1.73
N LEU A 98 1.15 10.43 -1.71
CA LEU A 98 2.52 10.78 -2.04
C LEU A 98 3.49 10.18 -1.02
N GLY A 99 3.17 10.30 0.27
CA GLY A 99 4.00 9.73 1.31
C GLY A 99 4.11 8.22 1.18
N LEU A 100 3.00 7.55 0.86
CA LEU A 100 3.02 6.12 0.66
C LEU A 100 3.89 5.75 -0.54
N ALA A 101 3.77 6.49 -1.63
CA ALA A 101 4.60 6.22 -2.81
C ALA A 101 6.09 6.36 -2.46
N PHE A 102 6.46 7.40 -1.72
CA PHE A 102 7.84 7.56 -1.28
C PHE A 102 8.28 6.36 -0.43
N ALA A 103 7.41 5.89 0.46
CA ALA A 103 7.76 4.79 1.33
C ALA A 103 7.99 3.51 0.53
N VAL A 104 7.13 3.24 -0.44
CA VAL A 104 7.29 2.05 -1.27
C VAL A 104 8.62 2.10 -2.02
N LEU A 105 8.95 3.26 -2.59
CA LEU A 105 10.17 3.39 -3.35
C LEU A 105 11.41 3.30 -2.47
N ALA A 106 11.30 3.71 -1.22
CA ALA A 106 12.44 3.74 -0.31
C ALA A 106 12.67 2.44 0.44
N TRP A 107 11.66 1.58 0.53
CA TRP A 107 11.79 0.36 1.32
C TRP A 107 12.65 -0.66 0.59
N ARG A 108 13.75 -1.04 1.22
CA ARG A 108 14.71 -1.94 0.59
C ARG A 108 14.87 -3.27 1.32
N GLN A 109 13.96 -3.53 2.24
CA GLN A 109 13.98 -4.80 2.95
C GLN A 109 13.26 -5.88 2.17
N ARG A 110 13.66 -7.11 2.38
CA ARG A 110 13.04 -8.24 1.70
C ARG A 110 11.76 -8.68 2.39
N THR A 111 11.51 -8.17 3.56
CA THR A 111 10.37 -8.54 4.37
C THR A 111 9.43 -7.36 4.52
N SER A 112 8.18 -7.66 4.83
CA SER A 112 7.20 -6.61 5.12
C SER A 112 7.31 -6.10 6.55
N GLY A 113 8.09 -6.77 7.39
CA GLY A 113 8.16 -6.39 8.79
C GLY A 113 8.69 -4.98 8.96
N GLY A 114 7.90 -4.13 9.62
CA GLY A 114 8.27 -2.74 9.83
C GLY A 114 7.86 -1.78 8.74
N PHE A 115 7.40 -2.29 7.59
CA PHE A 115 7.03 -1.38 6.50
C PHE A 115 5.85 -0.49 6.88
N ARG A 116 4.84 -1.04 7.52
CA ARG A 116 3.66 -0.26 7.89
C ARG A 116 4.05 0.92 8.78
N ARG A 117 4.93 0.69 9.74
CA ARG A 117 5.42 1.75 10.61
C ARG A 117 6.23 2.80 9.82
N PHE A 118 7.09 2.32 8.95
CA PHE A 118 7.91 3.21 8.13
C PHE A 118 7.04 4.06 7.21
N ALA A 119 6.05 3.44 6.57
CA ALA A 119 5.15 4.16 5.68
C ALA A 119 4.33 5.19 6.45
N ARG A 120 3.86 4.83 7.63
CA ARG A 120 3.10 5.75 8.45
C ARG A 120 3.91 7.00 8.78
N SER A 121 5.15 6.80 9.19
CA SER A 121 6.05 7.91 9.46
C SER A 121 6.26 8.79 8.25
N THR A 122 6.47 8.17 7.10
CA THR A 122 6.71 8.90 5.86
C THR A 122 5.47 9.71 5.47
N ILE A 123 4.30 9.09 5.62
CA ILE A 123 3.04 9.76 5.32
C ILE A 123 2.83 10.94 6.26
N MET A 124 3.06 10.73 7.54
CA MET A 124 2.83 11.80 8.51
C MET A 124 3.74 13.00 8.24
N ARG A 125 4.94 12.74 7.76
CA ARG A 125 5.82 13.85 7.39
C ARG A 125 5.26 14.68 6.26
N GLN A 126 4.54 14.07 5.33
CA GLN A 126 3.94 14.81 4.24
C GLN A 126 2.86 15.77 4.73
N PHE A 127 2.14 15.38 5.77
CA PHE A 127 1.13 16.26 6.34
C PHE A 127 1.76 17.48 6.99
N LEU A 128 2.97 17.35 7.48
CA LEU A 128 3.65 18.44 8.18
C LEU A 128 4.41 19.36 7.24
N THR A 129 4.55 18.95 6.00
CA THR A 129 5.30 19.75 5.03
C THR A 129 4.32 20.65 4.28
N PRO A 130 4.50 21.94 4.33
CA PRO A 130 3.58 22.85 3.66
C PRO A 130 3.60 22.71 2.15
#